data_348e6ac5a59a9a41d970d1565936c80b
#
_entry.id   348e6ac5a59a9a41d970d1565936c80b
#
_cell.length_a   1.000
_cell.length_b   1.000
_cell.length_c   1.000
_cell.angle_alpha   90.00
_cell.angle_beta   90.00
_cell.angle_gamma   90.00
#
_symmetry.space_group_name_H-M   'P 1'
#
loop_
_entity.id
_entity.type
_entity.pdbx_description
1 polymer ?
#
loop_
_entity_poly.entity_id
_entity_poly.type
_entity_poly.pdbx_seq_one_letter_code
_entity_poly.pdbx_strand_id
1 'polypeptide(L)'
;MKKIGFIFVSVVLCTTLNAQHVTPLNITLPDFSLDSLRTAYAADAPMYSAELERIQDVQDANEKALSQARRELKDEKAHAKDVAAYLKDRESAIISLQKACETEQKALSEIQSSIEKTQKKVQKTSLLNRESSDVRTTTLQGDKKEVIRLQDELVARQKRLTAMLDRVRADQADLATFNMEIQNKEVDLTQLENTLKVRKESVKAELKNVKAGMK
;
A
#
# COMPACT_ATOMS: atom_id res chain seq x y z
N MET A 1 7.79 -25.03 37.57
CA MET A 1 6.99 -24.50 36.48
C MET A 1 7.47 -23.10 36.12
N LYS A 2 8.14 -22.90 35.00
CA LYS A 2 8.53 -21.60 34.49
C LYS A 2 7.28 -20.96 33.87
N LYS A 3 6.86 -19.81 34.42
CA LYS A 3 5.77 -18.99 33.82
C LYS A 3 6.20 -18.53 32.46
N ILE A 4 5.63 -19.12 31.42
CA ILE A 4 5.75 -18.61 30.04
C ILE A 4 4.89 -17.34 29.98
N GLY A 5 5.56 -16.19 30.04
CA GLY A 5 4.91 -14.88 29.92
C GLY A 5 4.36 -14.73 28.50
N PHE A 6 3.06 -14.76 28.36
CA PHE A 6 2.36 -14.43 27.12
C PHE A 6 2.51 -12.93 26.86
N ILE A 7 3.33 -12.57 25.91
CA ILE A 7 3.37 -11.21 25.39
C ILE A 7 2.20 -11.07 24.40
N PHE A 8 1.11 -10.52 24.88
CA PHE A 8 -0.01 -10.06 24.04
C PHE A 8 0.44 -8.78 23.33
N VAL A 9 0.94 -8.91 22.11
CA VAL A 9 1.06 -7.76 21.20
C VAL A 9 -0.27 -7.65 20.47
N SER A 10 -1.17 -6.83 21.03
CA SER A 10 -2.37 -6.40 20.33
C SER A 10 -1.98 -5.42 19.23
N VAL A 11 -1.64 -5.93 18.04
CA VAL A 11 -1.54 -5.10 16.84
C VAL A 11 -2.92 -5.04 16.20
N VAL A 12 -3.79 -4.18 16.75
CA VAL A 12 -4.99 -3.73 16.06
C VAL A 12 -4.65 -2.42 15.39
N LEU A 13 -4.25 -2.47 14.15
CA LEU A 13 -4.26 -1.33 13.25
C LEU A 13 -4.89 -1.81 11.94
N CYS A 14 -6.23 -1.77 11.93
CA CYS A 14 -6.99 -1.77 10.68
C CYS A 14 -6.87 -0.38 10.06
N THR A 15 -5.78 -0.06 9.42
CA THR A 15 -5.79 0.94 8.37
C THR A 15 -6.13 0.19 7.10
N THR A 16 -7.41 0.19 6.73
CA THR A 16 -7.79 -0.06 5.35
C THR A 16 -7.08 1.00 4.52
N LEU A 17 -6.13 0.58 3.70
CA LEU A 17 -5.71 1.40 2.56
C LEU A 17 -6.99 1.56 1.73
N ASN A 18 -7.73 2.66 1.94
CA ASN A 18 -8.68 3.10 0.95
C ASN A 18 -7.87 3.24 -0.33
N ALA A 19 -8.30 2.56 -1.39
CA ALA A 19 -7.70 2.66 -2.70
C ALA A 19 -7.52 4.16 -3.01
N GLN A 20 -6.32 4.69 -2.78
CA GLN A 20 -6.00 6.05 -3.11
C GLN A 20 -5.78 6.06 -4.60
N HIS A 21 -6.72 6.64 -5.31
CA HIS A 21 -6.54 6.91 -6.74
C HIS A 21 -5.60 8.10 -6.90
N VAL A 22 -4.73 7.99 -7.89
CA VAL A 22 -3.90 9.12 -8.33
C VAL A 22 -4.82 10.26 -8.76
N THR A 23 -4.54 11.47 -8.30
CA THR A 23 -5.31 12.66 -8.68
C THR A 23 -5.28 12.82 -10.21
N PRO A 24 -6.43 12.81 -10.90
CA PRO A 24 -6.46 12.91 -12.36
C PRO A 24 -5.92 14.27 -12.83
N LEU A 25 -5.24 14.25 -13.97
CA LEU A 25 -4.78 15.48 -14.61
C LEU A 25 -5.98 16.20 -15.24
N ASN A 26 -6.30 17.35 -14.70
CA ASN A 26 -7.37 18.20 -15.24
C ASN A 26 -6.78 19.45 -15.95
N ILE A 27 -5.90 19.22 -16.93
CA ILE A 27 -5.23 20.25 -17.70
C ILE A 27 -5.64 20.10 -19.15
N THR A 28 -6.32 21.11 -19.67
CA THR A 28 -6.75 21.15 -21.07
C THR A 28 -5.91 22.19 -21.81
N LEU A 29 -5.10 21.74 -22.75
CA LEU A 29 -4.37 22.67 -23.64
C LEU A 29 -5.34 23.27 -24.65
N PRO A 30 -5.27 24.61 -24.89
CA PRO A 30 -6.12 25.25 -25.90
C PRO A 30 -5.82 24.65 -27.27
N ASP A 31 -6.87 24.31 -28.00
CA ASP A 31 -6.75 23.88 -29.40
C ASP A 31 -6.82 25.11 -30.30
N PHE A 32 -5.71 25.40 -30.97
CA PHE A 32 -5.61 26.48 -31.93
C PHE A 32 -4.57 26.20 -33.01
N SER A 33 -4.77 26.77 -34.20
CA SER A 33 -3.79 26.81 -35.28
C SER A 33 -3.39 28.25 -35.54
N LEU A 34 -2.10 28.54 -35.55
CA LEU A 34 -1.60 29.88 -35.87
C LEU A 34 -2.03 30.32 -37.26
N ASP A 35 -2.05 29.40 -38.24
CA ASP A 35 -2.47 29.73 -39.62
C ASP A 35 -3.96 30.04 -39.69
N SER A 36 -4.80 29.32 -38.93
CA SER A 36 -6.23 29.64 -38.83
C SER A 36 -6.46 31.00 -38.18
N LEU A 37 -5.70 31.32 -37.13
CA LEU A 37 -5.78 32.64 -36.48
C LEU A 37 -5.31 33.78 -37.42
N ARG A 38 -4.19 33.59 -38.13
CA ARG A 38 -3.72 34.57 -39.14
C ARG A 38 -4.78 34.84 -40.20
N THR A 39 -5.44 33.77 -40.68
CA THR A 39 -6.50 33.89 -41.68
C THR A 39 -7.72 34.64 -41.12
N ALA A 40 -8.13 34.30 -39.91
CA ALA A 40 -9.29 34.89 -39.26
C ALA A 40 -9.12 36.39 -38.96
N TYR A 41 -7.91 36.83 -38.64
CA TYR A 41 -7.59 38.21 -38.27
C TYR A 41 -6.74 38.95 -39.30
N ALA A 42 -6.73 38.50 -40.55
CA ALA A 42 -5.88 39.08 -41.59
C ALA A 42 -6.11 40.60 -41.81
N ALA A 43 -7.31 41.11 -41.52
CA ALA A 43 -7.67 42.53 -41.67
C ALA A 43 -7.49 43.36 -40.38
N ASP A 44 -7.18 42.74 -39.22
CA ASP A 44 -7.17 43.42 -37.92
C ASP A 44 -5.98 42.93 -37.05
N ALA A 45 -4.84 43.54 -37.26
CA ALA A 45 -3.61 43.23 -36.54
C ALA A 45 -3.69 43.48 -35.01
N PRO A 46 -4.37 44.55 -34.51
CA PRO A 46 -4.58 44.72 -33.08
C PRO A 46 -5.42 43.61 -32.45
N MET A 47 -6.51 43.16 -33.07
CA MET A 47 -7.31 42.04 -32.59
C MET A 47 -6.52 40.73 -32.61
N TYR A 48 -5.71 40.51 -33.64
CA TYR A 48 -4.81 39.34 -33.69
C TYR A 48 -3.82 39.33 -32.55
N SER A 49 -3.18 40.48 -32.25
CA SER A 49 -2.27 40.61 -31.12
C SER A 49 -2.95 40.30 -29.78
N ALA A 50 -4.17 40.81 -29.57
CA ALA A 50 -4.95 40.57 -28.34
C ALA A 50 -5.32 39.07 -28.16
N GLU A 51 -5.67 38.40 -29.27
CA GLU A 51 -5.98 36.96 -29.19
C GLU A 51 -4.72 36.13 -28.89
N LEU A 52 -3.57 36.48 -29.46
CA LEU A 52 -2.29 35.82 -29.13
C LEU A 52 -1.91 36.03 -27.65
N GLU A 53 -2.14 37.24 -27.10
CA GLU A 53 -1.91 37.52 -25.68
C GLU A 53 -2.81 36.68 -24.78
N ARG A 54 -4.12 36.60 -25.14
CA ARG A 54 -5.07 35.73 -24.43
C ARG A 54 -4.64 34.26 -24.41
N ILE A 55 -4.17 33.76 -25.55
CA ILE A 55 -3.65 32.40 -25.66
C ILE A 55 -2.38 32.23 -24.78
N GLN A 56 -1.50 33.20 -24.75
CA GLN A 56 -0.32 33.17 -23.90
C GLN A 56 -0.67 33.15 -22.42
N ASP A 57 -1.66 33.93 -21.98
CA ASP A 57 -2.13 33.93 -20.60
C ASP A 57 -2.68 32.56 -20.17
N VAL A 58 -3.45 31.91 -21.04
CA VAL A 58 -3.95 30.55 -20.81
C VAL A 58 -2.79 29.54 -20.74
N GLN A 59 -1.78 29.69 -21.59
CA GLN A 59 -0.60 28.83 -21.53
C GLN A 59 0.19 29.01 -20.23
N ASP A 60 0.35 30.25 -19.76
CA ASP A 60 1.01 30.56 -18.49
C ASP A 60 0.23 30.00 -17.27
N ALA A 61 -1.11 30.03 -17.34
CA ALA A 61 -1.96 29.38 -16.34
C ALA A 61 -1.78 27.85 -16.32
N ASN A 62 -1.74 27.23 -17.51
CA ASN A 62 -1.49 25.80 -17.66
C ASN A 62 -0.08 25.38 -17.14
N GLU A 63 0.93 26.23 -17.35
CA GLU A 63 2.28 26.00 -16.80
C GLU A 63 2.29 25.95 -15.26
N LYS A 64 1.51 26.84 -14.63
CA LYS A 64 1.31 26.81 -13.17
C LYS A 64 0.60 25.55 -12.72
N ALA A 65 -0.46 25.14 -13.44
CA ALA A 65 -1.20 23.91 -13.15
C ALA A 65 -0.31 22.66 -13.31
N LEU A 66 0.54 22.60 -14.36
CA LEU A 66 1.52 21.53 -14.55
C LEU A 66 2.55 21.49 -13.40
N SER A 67 3.02 22.65 -12.95
CA SER A 67 3.94 22.73 -11.82
C SER A 67 3.31 22.22 -10.53
N GLN A 68 2.03 22.50 -10.32
CA GLN A 68 1.26 21.98 -9.19
C GLN A 68 1.11 20.46 -9.29
N ALA A 69 0.68 19.95 -10.45
CA ALA A 69 0.53 18.51 -10.68
C ALA A 69 1.84 17.73 -10.52
N ARG A 70 2.99 18.34 -10.84
CA ARG A 70 4.32 17.78 -10.58
C ARG A 70 4.63 17.66 -9.09
N ARG A 71 4.22 18.62 -8.28
CA ARG A 71 4.38 18.55 -6.82
C ARG A 71 3.52 17.44 -6.24
N GLU A 72 2.26 17.37 -6.64
CA GLU A 72 1.32 16.31 -6.23
C GLU A 72 1.86 14.92 -6.60
N LEU A 73 2.38 14.74 -7.83
CA LEU A 73 2.99 13.49 -8.25
C LEU A 73 4.20 13.10 -7.38
N LYS A 74 5.00 14.09 -6.95
CA LYS A 74 6.12 13.84 -6.04
C LYS A 74 5.64 13.35 -4.67
N ASP A 75 4.57 13.95 -4.16
CA ASP A 75 3.99 13.57 -2.88
C ASP A 75 3.33 12.17 -2.96
N GLU A 76 2.63 11.87 -4.06
CA GLU A 76 2.07 10.54 -4.35
C GLU A 76 3.17 9.46 -4.40
N LYS A 77 4.31 9.75 -5.05
CA LYS A 77 5.48 8.85 -5.08
C LYS A 77 6.09 8.62 -3.71
N ALA A 78 6.22 9.66 -2.89
CA ALA A 78 6.73 9.55 -1.53
C ALA A 78 5.80 8.68 -0.68
N HIS A 79 4.50 8.93 -0.75
CA HIS A 79 3.50 8.14 -0.05
C HIS A 79 3.52 6.66 -0.47
N ALA A 80 3.59 6.36 -1.77
CA ALA A 80 3.70 4.98 -2.28
C ALA A 80 4.92 4.25 -1.70
N LYS A 81 6.05 4.95 -1.58
CA LYS A 81 7.28 4.41 -0.99
C LYS A 81 7.11 4.09 0.50
N ASP A 82 6.47 4.98 1.25
CA ASP A 82 6.24 4.79 2.69
C ASP A 82 5.29 3.62 2.94
N VAL A 83 4.22 3.50 2.13
CA VAL A 83 3.29 2.37 2.16
C VAL A 83 4.01 1.05 1.83
N ALA A 84 4.87 1.04 0.82
CA ALA A 84 5.66 -0.14 0.46
C ALA A 84 6.55 -0.62 1.62
N ALA A 85 7.23 0.30 2.30
CA ALA A 85 8.05 -0.01 3.47
C ALA A 85 7.21 -0.58 4.61
N TYR A 86 6.08 0.06 4.93
CA TYR A 86 5.15 -0.41 5.96
C TYR A 86 4.61 -1.81 5.67
N LEU A 87 4.18 -2.10 4.45
CA LEU A 87 3.66 -3.42 4.06
C LEU A 87 4.72 -4.50 4.18
N LYS A 88 5.96 -4.20 3.77
CA LYS A 88 7.11 -5.11 3.90
C LYS A 88 7.42 -5.45 5.36
N ASP A 89 7.43 -4.44 6.24
CA ASP A 89 7.70 -4.64 7.66
C ASP A 89 6.58 -5.46 8.31
N ARG A 90 5.33 -5.19 7.95
CA ARG A 90 4.17 -5.93 8.43
C ARG A 90 4.19 -7.39 7.97
N GLU A 91 4.53 -7.65 6.72
CA GLU A 91 4.68 -9.01 6.19
C GLU A 91 5.76 -9.78 6.97
N SER A 92 6.92 -9.17 7.19
CA SER A 92 8.04 -9.75 7.94
C SER A 92 7.64 -10.09 9.38
N ALA A 93 6.88 -9.20 10.03
CA ALA A 93 6.39 -9.43 11.39
C ALA A 93 5.40 -10.61 11.45
N ILE A 94 4.46 -10.70 10.48
CA ILE A 94 3.50 -11.81 10.40
C ILE A 94 4.24 -13.15 10.20
N ILE A 95 5.20 -13.20 9.28
CA ILE A 95 6.01 -14.42 9.03
C ILE A 95 6.78 -14.84 10.29
N SER A 96 7.32 -13.88 11.03
CA SER A 96 8.01 -14.16 12.29
C SER A 96 7.07 -14.77 13.34
N LEU A 97 5.85 -14.24 13.44
CA LEU A 97 4.81 -14.77 14.32
C LEU A 97 4.33 -16.17 13.90
N GLN A 98 4.23 -16.44 12.59
CA GLN A 98 3.91 -17.79 12.09
C GLN A 98 4.98 -18.80 12.50
N LYS A 99 6.27 -18.47 12.34
CA LYS A 99 7.38 -19.31 12.81
C LYS A 99 7.35 -19.56 14.33
N ALA A 100 7.01 -18.54 15.12
CA ALA A 100 6.84 -18.70 16.56
C ALA A 100 5.70 -19.67 16.88
N CYS A 101 4.56 -19.57 16.21
CA CYS A 101 3.44 -20.52 16.37
C CYS A 101 3.83 -21.95 16.00
N GLU A 102 4.62 -22.16 14.96
CA GLU A 102 5.14 -23.48 14.59
C GLU A 102 6.04 -24.07 15.68
N THR A 103 6.87 -23.24 16.28
CA THR A 103 7.74 -23.65 17.39
C THR A 103 6.93 -24.04 18.63
N GLU A 104 5.90 -23.22 18.98
CA GLU A 104 4.96 -23.52 20.07
C GLU A 104 4.20 -24.82 19.80
N GLN A 105 3.77 -25.07 18.56
CA GLN A 105 3.07 -26.29 18.18
C GLN A 105 3.93 -27.54 18.38
N LYS A 106 5.24 -27.50 18.03
CA LYS A 106 6.18 -28.56 18.25
C LYS A 106 6.33 -28.83 19.76
N ALA A 107 6.51 -27.78 20.57
CA ALA A 107 6.64 -27.91 22.01
C ALA A 107 5.38 -28.53 22.67
N LEU A 108 4.18 -28.11 22.24
CA LEU A 108 2.93 -28.72 22.74
C LEU A 108 2.81 -30.20 22.36
N SER A 109 3.21 -30.57 21.14
CA SER A 109 3.24 -31.96 20.69
C SER A 109 4.20 -32.84 21.55
N GLU A 110 5.37 -32.31 21.91
CA GLU A 110 6.31 -32.97 22.79
C GLU A 110 5.75 -33.17 24.22
N ILE A 111 5.09 -32.14 24.76
CA ILE A 111 4.41 -32.19 26.06
C ILE A 111 3.29 -33.25 26.03
N GLN A 112 2.47 -33.27 24.98
CA GLN A 112 1.41 -34.25 24.80
C GLN A 112 1.99 -35.68 24.80
N SER A 113 3.05 -35.93 24.05
CA SER A 113 3.73 -37.23 24.02
C SER A 113 4.28 -37.64 25.40
N SER A 114 4.79 -36.67 26.16
CA SER A 114 5.30 -36.90 27.51
C SER A 114 4.16 -37.27 28.48
N ILE A 115 3.01 -36.58 28.42
CA ILE A 115 1.82 -36.89 29.19
C ILE A 115 1.34 -38.33 28.90
N GLU A 116 1.25 -38.71 27.65
CA GLU A 116 0.82 -40.04 27.22
C GLU A 116 1.76 -41.14 27.74
N LYS A 117 3.08 -40.93 27.66
CA LYS A 117 4.08 -41.86 28.25
C LYS A 117 3.91 -41.99 29.76
N THR A 118 3.64 -40.87 30.43
CA THR A 118 3.45 -40.87 31.90
C THR A 118 2.14 -41.56 32.28
N GLN A 119 1.05 -41.35 31.53
CA GLN A 119 -0.20 -42.09 31.74
C GLN A 119 -0.03 -43.60 31.64
N LYS A 120 0.68 -44.08 30.60
CA LYS A 120 0.99 -45.51 30.44
C LYS A 120 1.80 -46.06 31.62
N LYS A 121 2.74 -45.28 32.18
CA LYS A 121 3.51 -45.68 33.37
C LYS A 121 2.63 -45.74 34.61
N VAL A 122 1.78 -44.75 34.86
CA VAL A 122 0.86 -44.71 36.00
C VAL A 122 -0.13 -45.86 35.94
N GLN A 123 -0.69 -46.19 34.77
CA GLN A 123 -1.56 -47.35 34.61
C GLN A 123 -0.89 -48.69 34.95
N LYS A 124 0.38 -48.85 34.60
CA LYS A 124 1.14 -50.06 34.94
C LYS A 124 1.44 -50.16 36.44
N THR A 125 1.61 -49.03 37.14
CA THR A 125 1.91 -48.98 38.58
C THR A 125 0.67 -48.97 39.48
N SER A 126 -0.52 -48.74 38.92
CA SER A 126 -1.81 -48.65 39.66
C SER A 126 -2.20 -49.95 40.36
N LEU A 127 -1.62 -51.09 39.91
CA LEU A 127 -1.83 -52.40 40.56
C LEU A 127 -1.23 -52.48 41.97
N LEU A 128 -0.34 -51.54 42.35
CA LEU A 128 0.38 -51.57 43.62
C LEU A 128 -0.08 -50.50 44.64
N ASN A 129 -0.78 -49.46 44.24
CA ASN A 129 -1.18 -48.38 45.14
C ASN A 129 -2.34 -47.52 44.54
N ARG A 130 -3.61 -47.90 44.77
CA ARG A 130 -4.80 -47.32 44.14
C ARG A 130 -4.96 -45.82 44.38
N GLU A 131 -4.91 -45.36 45.65
CA GLU A 131 -5.19 -43.93 45.96
C GLU A 131 -4.22 -42.95 45.34
N SER A 132 -2.93 -43.23 45.33
CA SER A 132 -1.95 -42.33 44.69
C SER A 132 -2.01 -42.37 43.16
N SER A 133 -2.55 -43.47 42.61
CA SER A 133 -2.79 -43.61 41.16
C SER A 133 -3.97 -42.75 40.70
N ASP A 134 -5.06 -42.66 41.44
CA ASP A 134 -6.26 -41.93 41.08
C ASP A 134 -5.99 -40.43 41.06
N VAL A 135 -5.27 -39.87 42.03
CA VAL A 135 -4.87 -38.46 42.07
C VAL A 135 -3.97 -38.10 40.85
N ARG A 136 -2.97 -38.97 40.57
CA ARG A 136 -2.07 -38.75 39.41
C ARG A 136 -2.80 -38.86 38.09
N THR A 137 -3.76 -39.74 37.94
CA THR A 137 -4.57 -39.92 36.74
C THR A 137 -5.44 -38.69 36.49
N THR A 138 -6.06 -38.15 37.54
CA THR A 138 -6.90 -36.94 37.47
C THR A 138 -6.07 -35.72 37.05
N THR A 139 -4.87 -35.54 37.62
CA THR A 139 -3.94 -34.47 37.26
C THR A 139 -3.53 -34.55 35.77
N LEU A 140 -3.11 -35.76 35.33
CA LEU A 140 -2.73 -35.97 33.93
C LEU A 140 -3.88 -35.77 32.93
N GLN A 141 -5.12 -36.08 33.35
CA GLN A 141 -6.30 -35.77 32.52
C GLN A 141 -6.55 -34.23 32.42
N GLY A 142 -6.32 -33.48 33.50
CA GLY A 142 -6.36 -32.03 33.52
C GLY A 142 -5.30 -31.44 32.58
N ASP A 143 -4.04 -31.88 32.70
CA ASP A 143 -2.96 -31.42 31.84
C ASP A 143 -3.22 -31.74 30.37
N LYS A 144 -3.81 -32.90 30.06
CA LYS A 144 -4.17 -33.26 28.68
C LYS A 144 -5.24 -32.32 28.11
N LYS A 145 -6.28 -32.02 28.91
CA LYS A 145 -7.32 -31.05 28.47
C LYS A 145 -6.74 -29.66 28.21
N GLU A 146 -5.80 -29.22 29.06
CA GLU A 146 -5.14 -27.93 28.89
C GLU A 146 -4.26 -27.89 27.61
N VAL A 147 -3.53 -28.94 27.33
CA VAL A 147 -2.74 -29.04 26.07
C VAL A 147 -3.65 -28.97 24.86
N ILE A 148 -4.79 -29.66 24.84
CA ILE A 148 -5.75 -29.62 23.75
C ILE A 148 -6.27 -28.19 23.59
N ARG A 149 -6.67 -27.50 24.67
CA ARG A 149 -7.12 -26.12 24.64
C ARG A 149 -6.07 -25.18 24.03
N LEU A 150 -4.82 -25.32 24.43
CA LEU A 150 -3.69 -24.52 23.89
C LEU A 150 -3.43 -24.82 22.41
N GLN A 151 -3.60 -26.07 21.98
CA GLN A 151 -3.48 -26.44 20.56
C GLN A 151 -4.59 -25.77 19.73
N ASP A 152 -5.84 -25.78 20.22
CA ASP A 152 -6.96 -25.12 19.53
C ASP A 152 -6.76 -23.61 19.44
N GLU A 153 -6.27 -22.97 20.50
CA GLU A 153 -5.93 -21.54 20.50
C GLU A 153 -4.81 -21.23 19.49
N LEU A 154 -3.81 -22.10 19.40
CA LEU A 154 -2.71 -21.94 18.45
C LEU A 154 -3.19 -22.05 17.00
N VAL A 155 -4.06 -23.03 16.71
CA VAL A 155 -4.67 -23.17 15.38
C VAL A 155 -5.49 -21.94 15.01
N ALA A 156 -6.29 -21.41 15.97
CA ALA A 156 -7.03 -20.18 15.74
C ALA A 156 -6.12 -18.97 15.48
N ARG A 157 -4.97 -18.87 16.17
CA ARG A 157 -3.96 -17.84 15.95
C ARG A 157 -3.33 -17.98 14.56
N GLN A 158 -2.95 -19.18 14.15
CA GLN A 158 -2.40 -19.45 12.82
C GLN A 158 -3.36 -19.03 11.71
N LYS A 159 -4.65 -19.36 11.83
CA LYS A 159 -5.68 -18.91 10.87
C LYS A 159 -5.77 -17.39 10.76
N ARG A 160 -5.72 -16.68 11.90
CA ARG A 160 -5.73 -15.21 11.91
C ARG A 160 -4.49 -14.63 11.24
N LEU A 161 -3.32 -15.18 11.49
CA LEU A 161 -2.07 -14.73 10.86
C LEU A 161 -2.08 -14.96 9.35
N THR A 162 -2.62 -16.10 8.89
CA THR A 162 -2.80 -16.35 7.46
C THR A 162 -3.73 -15.33 6.82
N ALA A 163 -4.88 -15.05 7.43
CA ALA A 163 -5.81 -14.04 6.93
C ALA A 163 -5.20 -12.62 6.92
N MET A 164 -4.33 -12.30 7.90
CA MET A 164 -3.60 -11.03 7.90
C MET A 164 -2.56 -10.98 6.78
N LEU A 165 -1.88 -12.09 6.49
CA LEU A 165 -0.91 -12.15 5.38
C LEU A 165 -1.61 -11.99 4.03
N ASP A 166 -2.78 -12.62 3.85
CA ASP A 166 -3.57 -12.48 2.63
C ASP A 166 -4.01 -11.02 2.41
N ARG A 167 -4.37 -10.30 3.47
CA ARG A 167 -4.68 -8.86 3.39
C ARG A 167 -3.45 -8.04 2.98
N VAL A 168 -2.29 -8.30 3.58
CA VAL A 168 -1.04 -7.61 3.19
C VAL A 168 -0.73 -7.84 1.72
N ARG A 169 -0.94 -9.04 1.20
CA ARG A 169 -0.75 -9.34 -0.22
C ARG A 169 -1.75 -8.61 -1.13
N ALA A 170 -3.00 -8.48 -0.70
CA ALA A 170 -4.00 -7.67 -1.42
C ALA A 170 -3.58 -6.19 -1.44
N ASP A 171 -3.20 -5.64 -0.28
CA ASP A 171 -2.71 -4.25 -0.17
C ASP A 171 -1.44 -4.02 -1.04
N GLN A 172 -0.56 -5.02 -1.18
CA GLN A 172 0.60 -4.97 -2.08
C GLN A 172 0.18 -4.95 -3.57
N ALA A 173 -0.86 -5.68 -3.94
CA ALA A 173 -1.41 -5.65 -5.30
C ALA A 173 -2.04 -4.29 -5.63
N ASP A 174 -2.79 -3.72 -4.69
CA ASP A 174 -3.37 -2.38 -4.82
C ASP A 174 -2.27 -1.31 -4.97
N LEU A 175 -1.20 -1.42 -4.17
CA LEU A 175 -0.03 -0.55 -4.28
C LEU A 175 0.66 -0.68 -5.65
N ALA A 176 0.72 -1.87 -6.23
CA ALA A 176 1.27 -2.06 -7.57
C ALA A 176 0.43 -1.35 -8.63
N THR A 177 -0.90 -1.40 -8.51
CA THR A 177 -1.82 -0.65 -9.38
C THR A 177 -1.63 0.85 -9.23
N PHE A 178 -1.56 1.35 -8.00
CA PHE A 178 -1.29 2.76 -7.71
C PHE A 178 0.05 3.24 -8.31
N ASN A 179 1.10 2.42 -8.24
CA ASN A 179 2.38 2.74 -8.86
C ASN A 179 2.29 2.81 -10.39
N MET A 180 1.48 1.97 -11.04
CA MET A 180 1.24 2.07 -12.48
C MET A 180 0.49 3.37 -12.86
N GLU A 181 -0.50 3.76 -12.08
CA GLU A 181 -1.20 5.04 -12.27
C GLU A 181 -0.26 6.24 -12.14
N ILE A 182 0.63 6.23 -11.13
CA ILE A 182 1.70 7.22 -10.94
C ILE A 182 2.61 7.30 -12.18
N GLN A 183 3.03 6.16 -12.73
CA GLN A 183 3.87 6.13 -13.92
C GLN A 183 3.14 6.70 -15.15
N ASN A 184 1.88 6.34 -15.35
CA ASN A 184 1.07 6.88 -16.44
C ASN A 184 0.92 8.41 -16.32
N LYS A 185 0.58 8.90 -15.13
CA LYS A 185 0.50 10.36 -14.85
C LYS A 185 1.82 11.08 -15.13
N GLU A 186 2.96 10.46 -14.82
CA GLU A 186 4.28 11.03 -15.12
C GLU A 186 4.54 11.16 -16.62
N VAL A 187 4.15 10.14 -17.41
CA VAL A 187 4.26 10.15 -18.86
C VAL A 187 3.37 11.25 -19.44
N ASP A 188 2.11 11.32 -19.02
CA ASP A 188 1.15 12.31 -19.49
C ASP A 188 1.61 13.74 -19.17
N LEU A 189 2.09 13.99 -17.94
CA LEU A 189 2.66 15.28 -17.55
C LEU A 189 3.84 15.68 -18.44
N THR A 190 4.71 14.73 -18.75
CA THR A 190 5.89 14.98 -19.59
C THR A 190 5.46 15.34 -21.02
N GLN A 191 4.45 14.65 -21.57
CA GLN A 191 3.92 14.95 -22.90
C GLN A 191 3.24 16.32 -22.93
N LEU A 192 2.45 16.64 -21.91
CA LEU A 192 1.78 17.96 -21.78
C LEU A 192 2.80 19.10 -21.67
N GLU A 193 3.86 18.94 -20.87
CA GLU A 193 4.94 19.93 -20.73
C GLU A 193 5.64 20.19 -22.06
N ASN A 194 5.99 19.14 -22.81
CA ASN A 194 6.63 19.27 -24.11
C ASN A 194 5.72 19.99 -25.11
N THR A 195 4.45 19.60 -25.14
CA THR A 195 3.47 20.22 -26.04
C THR A 195 3.26 21.69 -25.69
N LEU A 196 3.11 22.01 -24.39
CA LEU A 196 2.94 23.39 -23.94
C LEU A 196 4.16 24.25 -24.26
N LYS A 197 5.37 23.72 -24.06
CA LYS A 197 6.61 24.42 -24.38
C LYS A 197 6.70 24.79 -25.86
N VAL A 198 6.45 23.83 -26.76
CA VAL A 198 6.49 24.07 -28.21
C VAL A 198 5.43 25.11 -28.61
N ARG A 199 4.19 24.99 -28.13
CA ARG A 199 3.12 25.95 -28.42
C ARG A 199 3.44 27.35 -27.89
N LYS A 200 3.98 27.45 -26.69
CA LYS A 200 4.36 28.73 -26.08
C LYS A 200 5.46 29.44 -26.86
N GLU A 201 6.48 28.71 -27.30
CA GLU A 201 7.54 29.27 -28.14
C GLU A 201 7.00 29.78 -29.48
N SER A 202 6.07 29.04 -30.11
CA SER A 202 5.43 29.42 -31.35
C SER A 202 4.58 30.69 -31.20
N VAL A 203 3.76 30.79 -30.16
CA VAL A 203 2.93 31.96 -29.86
C VAL A 203 3.78 33.20 -29.56
N LYS A 204 4.87 33.03 -28.77
CA LYS A 204 5.79 34.15 -28.48
C LYS A 204 6.50 34.66 -29.72
N ALA A 205 6.94 33.77 -30.60
CA ALA A 205 7.57 34.13 -31.86
C ALA A 205 6.62 34.92 -32.74
N GLU A 206 5.36 34.47 -32.87
CA GLU A 206 4.31 35.12 -33.65
C GLU A 206 3.96 36.46 -33.08
N LEU A 207 3.76 36.57 -31.75
CA LEU A 207 3.48 37.85 -31.09
C LEU A 207 4.58 38.90 -31.34
N LYS A 208 5.84 38.44 -31.33
CA LYS A 208 6.98 39.32 -31.66
C LYS A 208 6.93 39.81 -33.08
N ASN A 209 6.59 38.94 -34.05
CA ASN A 209 6.48 39.27 -35.46
C ASN A 209 5.34 40.32 -35.70
N VAL A 210 4.17 40.09 -35.11
CA VAL A 210 3.02 41.02 -35.23
C VAL A 210 3.38 42.37 -34.63
N LYS A 211 3.95 42.45 -33.45
CA LYS A 211 4.37 43.68 -32.78
C LYS A 211 5.49 44.43 -33.57
N ALA A 212 6.35 43.73 -34.27
CA ALA A 212 7.36 44.34 -35.13
C ALA A 212 6.75 44.93 -36.40
N GLY A 213 5.74 44.29 -36.99
CA GLY A 213 5.03 44.79 -38.17
C GLY A 213 4.04 45.94 -37.88
N MET A 214 3.71 46.18 -36.62
CA MET A 214 2.84 47.30 -36.18
C MET A 214 3.62 48.60 -35.91
N LYS A 215 4.94 48.58 -35.95
CA LYS A 215 5.83 49.74 -35.86
C LYS A 215 6.14 50.32 -37.21
#